data_83331925878030c414aa27f88f7e70a8
#
_entry.id   83331925878030c414aa27f88f7e70a8
#
_cell.length_a   1.000
_cell.length_b   1.000
_cell.length_c   1.000
_cell.angle_alpha   90.00
_cell.angle_beta   90.00
_cell.angle_gamma   90.00
#
_symmetry.space_group_name_H-M   'P 1'
#
loop_
_entity.id
_entity.type
_entity.pdbx_description
1 polymer ?
#
loop_
_entity_poly.entity_id
_entity_poly.type
_entity_poly.pdbx_seq_one_letter_code
_entity_poly.pdbx_strand_id
1 'polypeptide(L)'
;MIYLSSFLFSDEKVIDPNIYPYNVFADKAERLLLFAPITVLYGENASGKSTMLNIMANKLRLEGLEYATSNQYGRVPYFLNFIKGCRYALGEEENGKALRRIPQGSRYIKSEDILYEIKKIQQEQILEDGYVYEHVRRGLAKEQREEFRNSYATEQKLEILKYAQEKYSNGETTLQMLDDYMEPDALYLLDEPEVSLSPENQTKLAEKLNRMARFLGCQFIISTHSPFMLGTLQAKIYNLDSRELEVVGWTELKNVRYFFAFFEKHRGLFMDS
;
A
#
# COMPACT_ATOMS: atom_id res chain seq x y z
N MET A 1 12.78 11.61 8.54
CA MET A 1 12.15 11.41 9.87
C MET A 1 11.82 9.94 10.07
N ILE A 2 11.88 9.40 11.29
CA ILE A 2 11.40 8.05 11.64
C ILE A 2 10.31 8.22 12.70
N TYR A 3 9.05 7.92 12.37
CA TYR A 3 7.92 8.00 13.29
C TYR A 3 7.74 6.69 14.06
N LEU A 4 7.86 5.57 13.37
CA LEU A 4 7.86 4.23 13.95
C LEU A 4 9.28 3.69 13.88
N SER A 5 9.93 3.53 15.04
CA SER A 5 11.32 3.03 15.10
C SER A 5 11.37 1.51 15.13
N SER A 6 10.40 0.87 15.80
CA SER A 6 10.33 -0.59 15.86
C SER A 6 8.91 -1.10 16.06
N PHE A 7 8.68 -2.36 15.68
CA PHE A 7 7.44 -3.08 15.94
C PHE A 7 7.75 -4.53 16.32
N LEU A 8 7.22 -4.95 17.45
CA LEU A 8 7.32 -6.32 17.95
C LEU A 8 5.95 -6.99 17.83
N PHE A 9 5.86 -8.01 16.99
CA PHE A 9 4.66 -8.83 16.87
C PHE A 9 4.47 -9.73 18.10
N SER A 10 3.22 -10.08 18.40
CA SER A 10 2.87 -10.93 19.55
C SER A 10 3.59 -12.28 19.48
N ASP A 11 4.07 -12.73 20.63
CA ASP A 11 4.64 -14.06 20.85
C ASP A 11 3.65 -15.03 21.50
N GLU A 12 2.40 -14.59 21.68
CA GLU A 12 1.33 -15.41 22.22
C GLU A 12 1.13 -16.67 21.37
N LYS A 13 1.00 -17.81 22.04
CA LYS A 13 0.75 -19.10 21.41
C LYS A 13 -0.72 -19.47 21.60
N VAL A 14 -1.33 -19.97 20.53
CA VAL A 14 -2.67 -20.52 20.53
C VAL A 14 -2.62 -22.04 20.36
N ILE A 15 -3.69 -22.73 20.76
CA ILE A 15 -3.77 -24.20 20.70
C ILE A 15 -3.68 -24.69 19.26
N ASP A 16 -4.37 -24.01 18.33
CA ASP A 16 -4.31 -24.32 16.90
C ASP A 16 -3.45 -23.27 16.17
N PRO A 17 -2.24 -23.64 15.70
CA PRO A 17 -1.34 -22.72 15.02
C PRO A 17 -1.85 -22.27 13.64
N ASN A 18 -2.89 -22.90 13.08
CA ASN A 18 -3.48 -22.50 11.79
C ASN A 18 -4.45 -21.32 11.89
N ILE A 19 -4.72 -20.84 13.10
CA ILE A 19 -5.62 -19.70 13.29
C ILE A 19 -4.94 -18.41 12.85
N TYR A 20 -5.64 -17.64 12.00
CA TYR A 20 -5.20 -16.31 11.60
C TYR A 20 -5.28 -15.29 12.74
N PRO A 21 -4.25 -14.44 12.98
CA PRO A 21 -3.00 -14.28 12.20
C PRO A 21 -1.83 -15.12 12.72
N TYR A 22 -2.00 -15.99 13.72
CA TYR A 22 -0.94 -16.77 14.37
C TYR A 22 -0.19 -17.68 13.39
N ASN A 23 -0.90 -18.19 12.37
CA ASN A 23 -0.34 -19.02 11.32
C ASN A 23 0.77 -18.32 10.53
N VAL A 24 0.68 -17.00 10.33
CA VAL A 24 1.69 -16.20 9.61
C VAL A 24 3.02 -16.16 10.37
N PHE A 25 2.95 -16.27 11.70
CA PHE A 25 4.10 -16.18 12.59
C PHE A 25 4.56 -17.54 13.16
N ALA A 26 3.90 -18.63 12.76
CA ALA A 26 4.19 -19.96 13.31
C ALA A 26 5.66 -20.37 13.12
N ASP A 27 6.22 -20.07 11.94
CA ASP A 27 7.60 -20.40 11.56
C ASP A 27 8.61 -19.26 11.75
N LYS A 28 8.18 -18.10 12.25
CA LYS A 28 9.08 -16.96 12.45
C LYS A 28 9.78 -17.07 13.80
N ALA A 29 11.11 -17.15 13.76
CA ALA A 29 11.95 -17.14 14.94
C ALA A 29 12.04 -15.75 15.57
N GLU A 30 12.20 -14.73 14.73
CA GLU A 30 12.17 -13.32 15.13
C GLU A 30 10.83 -12.67 14.80
N ARG A 31 10.45 -11.71 15.64
CA ARG A 31 9.18 -10.96 15.53
C ARG A 31 9.37 -9.45 15.68
N LEU A 32 10.61 -9.01 15.76
CA LEU A 32 10.99 -7.60 15.89
C LEU A 32 11.42 -7.04 14.55
N LEU A 33 10.75 -5.99 14.10
CA LEU A 33 11.17 -5.18 12.97
C LEU A 33 11.73 -3.84 13.46
N LEU A 34 12.89 -3.44 12.97
CA LEU A 34 13.49 -2.13 13.16
C LEU A 34 13.40 -1.35 11.85
N PHE A 35 12.79 -0.17 11.88
CA PHE A 35 12.48 0.59 10.67
C PHE A 35 13.53 1.64 10.34
N ALA A 36 13.66 1.90 9.04
CA ALA A 36 14.39 3.00 8.42
C ALA A 36 13.39 4.02 7.84
N PRO A 37 13.84 5.15 7.27
CA PRO A 37 12.94 6.06 6.57
C PRO A 37 12.13 5.37 5.46
N ILE A 38 12.75 4.41 4.77
CA ILE A 38 12.05 3.47 3.88
C ILE A 38 12.42 2.05 4.31
N THR A 39 11.41 1.24 4.59
CA THR A 39 11.58 -0.19 4.90
C THR A 39 10.68 -0.99 3.98
N VAL A 40 11.24 -2.03 3.37
CA VAL A 40 10.50 -2.95 2.50
C VAL A 40 10.33 -4.29 3.18
N LEU A 41 9.12 -4.81 3.12
CA LEU A 41 8.76 -6.18 3.46
C LEU A 41 8.68 -6.98 2.16
N TYR A 42 9.72 -7.75 1.85
CA TYR A 42 9.77 -8.63 0.69
C TYR A 42 9.40 -10.05 1.09
N GLY A 43 8.75 -10.77 0.19
CA GLY A 43 8.44 -12.19 0.33
C GLY A 43 7.52 -12.68 -0.78
N GLU A 44 7.48 -14.00 -1.00
CA GLU A 44 6.57 -14.63 -1.95
C GLU A 44 5.10 -14.40 -1.58
N ASN A 45 4.17 -14.76 -2.46
CA ASN A 45 2.74 -14.71 -2.15
C ASN A 45 2.45 -15.56 -0.91
N ALA A 46 1.55 -15.08 -0.07
CA ALA A 46 1.21 -15.69 1.23
C ALA A 46 2.33 -15.68 2.29
N SER A 47 3.44 -14.95 2.09
CA SER A 47 4.50 -14.79 3.12
C SER A 47 4.07 -13.96 4.34
N GLY A 48 2.89 -13.32 4.28
CA GLY A 48 2.33 -12.53 5.37
C GLY A 48 2.56 -11.02 5.29
N LYS A 49 3.05 -10.48 4.16
CA LYS A 49 3.29 -9.03 3.95
C LYS A 49 2.10 -8.18 4.36
N SER A 50 0.96 -8.37 3.67
CA SER A 50 -0.28 -7.62 3.92
C SER A 50 -0.81 -7.82 5.34
N THR A 51 -0.68 -9.05 5.88
CA THR A 51 -1.05 -9.34 7.27
C THR A 51 -0.21 -8.52 8.26
N MET A 52 1.10 -8.46 8.07
CA MET A 52 2.00 -7.66 8.94
C MET A 52 1.67 -6.18 8.86
N LEU A 53 1.45 -5.64 7.64
CA LEU A 53 1.05 -4.24 7.45
C LEU A 53 -0.31 -3.95 8.11
N ASN A 54 -1.30 -4.83 7.93
CA ASN A 54 -2.62 -4.64 8.54
C ASN A 54 -2.59 -4.72 10.07
N ILE A 55 -1.78 -5.62 10.66
CA ILE A 55 -1.57 -5.67 12.12
C ILE A 55 -0.95 -4.36 12.61
N MET A 56 0.07 -3.84 11.93
CA MET A 56 0.67 -2.54 12.28
C MET A 56 -0.34 -1.41 12.15
N ALA A 57 -1.11 -1.35 11.04
CA ALA A 57 -2.15 -0.35 10.83
C ALA A 57 -3.20 -0.35 11.94
N ASN A 58 -3.67 -1.54 12.34
CA ASN A 58 -4.62 -1.69 13.44
C ASN A 58 -4.04 -1.28 14.80
N LYS A 59 -2.80 -1.70 15.10
CA LYS A 59 -2.12 -1.34 16.36
C LYS A 59 -1.89 0.15 16.50
N LEU A 60 -1.54 0.82 15.40
CA LEU A 60 -1.26 2.25 15.32
C LEU A 60 -2.53 3.08 15.06
N ARG A 61 -3.66 2.44 14.74
CA ARG A 61 -4.94 3.05 14.39
C ARG A 61 -4.82 4.00 13.20
N LEU A 62 -4.14 3.56 12.16
CA LEU A 62 -3.97 4.33 10.94
C LEU A 62 -5.27 4.38 10.14
N GLU A 63 -5.47 5.44 9.37
CA GLU A 63 -6.54 5.51 8.38
C GLU A 63 -6.31 4.43 7.29
N GLY A 64 -7.38 3.82 6.77
CA GLY A 64 -7.30 2.73 5.77
C GLY A 64 -7.07 1.34 6.37
N LEU A 65 -7.04 1.18 7.70
CA LEU A 65 -6.93 -0.12 8.35
C LEU A 65 -8.11 -1.04 7.99
N GLU A 66 -7.85 -2.32 7.84
CA GLU A 66 -8.89 -3.34 7.73
C GLU A 66 -9.27 -3.87 9.10
N TYR A 67 -10.54 -3.73 9.44
CA TYR A 67 -11.05 -4.39 10.63
C TYR A 67 -11.09 -5.90 10.42
N ALA A 68 -10.58 -6.64 11.39
CA ALA A 68 -10.78 -8.08 11.37
C ALA A 68 -12.28 -8.39 11.42
N THR A 69 -12.79 -9.00 10.38
CA THR A 69 -14.11 -9.63 10.44
C THR A 69 -14.05 -10.68 11.54
N SER A 70 -14.97 -10.61 12.50
CA SER A 70 -15.10 -11.62 13.53
C SER A 70 -15.24 -12.98 12.85
N ASN A 71 -14.26 -13.87 13.06
CA ASN A 71 -14.34 -15.23 12.53
C ASN A 71 -15.66 -15.85 12.97
N GLN A 72 -16.45 -16.35 12.02
CA GLN A 72 -17.71 -17.06 12.27
C GLN A 72 -17.52 -18.33 13.13
N TYR A 73 -16.28 -18.72 13.41
CA TYR A 73 -15.88 -19.94 14.11
C TYR A 73 -15.60 -19.75 15.59
N GLY A 74 -16.28 -18.85 16.27
CA GLY A 74 -16.19 -18.84 17.72
C GLY A 74 -16.15 -17.44 18.35
N ARG A 75 -16.40 -17.42 19.66
CA ARG A 75 -16.47 -16.20 20.48
C ARG A 75 -15.12 -15.57 20.78
N VAL A 76 -14.00 -16.12 20.28
CA VAL A 76 -12.65 -15.66 20.62
C VAL A 76 -12.15 -14.70 19.52
N PRO A 77 -11.88 -13.44 19.86
CA PRO A 77 -11.39 -12.45 18.90
C PRO A 77 -9.88 -12.59 18.70
N TYR A 78 -9.44 -13.66 18.06
CA TYR A 78 -8.02 -14.01 17.89
C TYR A 78 -7.17 -12.86 17.30
N PHE A 79 -7.65 -12.19 16.26
CA PHE A 79 -6.93 -11.07 15.63
C PHE A 79 -6.74 -9.92 16.62
N LEU A 80 -7.77 -9.53 17.35
CA LEU A 80 -7.68 -8.46 18.34
C LEU A 80 -6.76 -8.84 19.51
N ASN A 81 -6.78 -10.09 19.94
CA ASN A 81 -5.88 -10.57 20.98
C ASN A 81 -4.42 -10.51 20.51
N PHE A 82 -4.15 -10.95 19.28
CA PHE A 82 -2.82 -10.84 18.69
C PHE A 82 -2.34 -9.39 18.66
N ILE A 83 -3.18 -8.44 18.20
CA ILE A 83 -2.84 -7.00 18.17
C ILE A 83 -2.55 -6.46 19.58
N LYS A 84 -3.31 -6.88 20.59
CA LYS A 84 -3.05 -6.47 21.99
C LYS A 84 -1.66 -6.89 22.45
N GLY A 85 -1.22 -8.08 22.10
CA GLY A 85 0.11 -8.62 22.40
C GLY A 85 1.25 -7.91 21.66
N CYS A 86 0.98 -7.24 20.53
CA CYS A 86 1.98 -6.48 19.78
C CYS A 86 2.43 -5.24 20.56
N ARG A 87 3.71 -4.85 20.37
CA ARG A 87 4.32 -3.65 20.96
C ARG A 87 5.01 -2.85 19.86
N TYR A 88 5.18 -1.55 20.09
CA TYR A 88 5.94 -0.69 19.17
C TYR A 88 6.68 0.39 19.94
N ALA A 89 7.73 0.94 19.33
CA ALA A 89 8.40 2.14 19.79
C ALA A 89 8.31 3.22 18.69
N LEU A 90 8.07 4.44 19.12
CA LEU A 90 8.13 5.61 18.26
C LEU A 90 9.58 6.07 18.12
N GLY A 91 9.85 6.86 17.08
CA GLY A 91 11.13 7.51 16.89
C GLY A 91 11.31 8.74 17.77
N GLU A 92 12.29 9.54 17.39
CA GLU A 92 12.67 10.76 18.11
C GLU A 92 12.49 11.97 17.18
N GLU A 93 12.15 13.10 17.76
CA GLU A 93 12.20 14.42 17.14
C GLU A 93 13.66 14.83 16.90
N GLU A 94 13.91 15.84 16.09
CA GLU A 94 15.25 16.38 15.83
C GLU A 94 15.99 16.86 17.10
N ASN A 95 15.24 17.22 18.12
CA ASN A 95 15.75 17.64 19.42
C ASN A 95 16.09 16.47 20.37
N GLY A 96 15.96 15.21 19.90
CA GLY A 96 16.20 13.99 20.67
C GLY A 96 15.09 13.61 21.64
N LYS A 97 13.92 14.27 21.59
CA LYS A 97 12.76 13.85 22.40
C LYS A 97 12.00 12.75 21.69
N ALA A 98 11.58 11.74 22.44
CA ALA A 98 10.73 10.69 21.93
C ALA A 98 9.40 11.27 21.41
N LEU A 99 9.00 10.85 20.22
CA LEU A 99 7.70 11.16 19.64
C LEU A 99 6.60 10.59 20.55
N ARG A 100 5.53 11.34 20.72
CA ARG A 100 4.40 10.92 21.57
C ARG A 100 3.29 10.23 20.82
N ARG A 101 3.19 10.44 19.50
CA ARG A 101 2.13 9.89 18.64
C ARG A 101 2.59 9.83 17.18
N ILE A 102 1.93 9.01 16.40
CA ILE A 102 2.01 9.00 14.94
C ILE A 102 1.30 10.26 14.39
N PRO A 103 1.82 10.92 13.35
CA PRO A 103 1.15 12.04 12.68
C PRO A 103 -0.26 11.70 12.19
N GLN A 104 -1.16 12.69 12.17
CA GLN A 104 -2.57 12.48 11.77
C GLN A 104 -2.75 12.07 10.31
N GLY A 105 -1.92 12.59 9.39
CA GLY A 105 -1.95 12.23 7.97
C GLY A 105 -1.42 10.83 7.64
N SER A 106 -1.07 10.04 8.67
CA SER A 106 -0.50 8.70 8.46
C SER A 106 -1.57 7.69 8.05
N ARG A 107 -1.27 6.87 7.02
CA ARG A 107 -2.25 5.98 6.38
C ARG A 107 -1.69 4.61 6.06
N TYR A 108 -2.59 3.64 5.99
CA TYR A 108 -2.39 2.36 5.31
C TYR A 108 -3.12 2.40 3.97
N ILE A 109 -2.38 2.20 2.88
CA ILE A 109 -2.89 2.29 1.50
C ILE A 109 -2.61 0.96 0.81
N LYS A 110 -3.67 0.34 0.29
CA LYS A 110 -3.58 -0.88 -0.52
C LYS A 110 -3.91 -0.56 -1.97
N SER A 111 -3.18 -1.17 -2.88
CA SER A 111 -3.46 -1.02 -4.31
C SER A 111 -4.86 -1.49 -4.68
N GLU A 112 -5.38 -2.52 -4.01
CA GLU A 112 -6.74 -3.02 -4.23
C GLU A 112 -7.80 -1.95 -3.93
N ASP A 113 -7.62 -1.16 -2.87
CA ASP A 113 -8.54 -0.08 -2.51
C ASP A 113 -8.52 1.04 -3.55
N ILE A 114 -7.32 1.39 -4.04
CA ILE A 114 -7.16 2.39 -5.11
C ILE A 114 -7.87 1.90 -6.39
N LEU A 115 -7.65 0.65 -6.79
CA LEU A 115 -8.31 0.06 -7.95
C LEU A 115 -9.83 -0.02 -7.79
N TYR A 116 -10.30 -0.29 -6.58
CA TYR A 116 -11.73 -0.30 -6.28
C TYR A 116 -12.34 1.10 -6.44
N GLU A 117 -11.69 2.13 -5.89
CA GLU A 117 -12.14 3.52 -6.05
C GLU A 117 -12.15 3.96 -7.52
N ILE A 118 -11.11 3.63 -8.29
CA ILE A 118 -11.06 3.90 -9.73
C ILE A 118 -12.25 3.24 -10.44
N LYS A 119 -12.53 1.96 -10.16
CA LYS A 119 -13.65 1.24 -10.78
C LYS A 119 -15.01 1.83 -10.37
N LYS A 120 -15.17 2.17 -9.10
CA LYS A 120 -16.39 2.79 -8.59
C LYS A 120 -16.69 4.10 -9.31
N ILE A 121 -15.71 4.94 -9.47
CA ILE A 121 -15.80 6.20 -10.17
C ILE A 121 -16.16 5.99 -11.66
N GLN A 122 -15.52 5.00 -12.31
CA GLN A 122 -15.85 4.63 -13.69
C GLN A 122 -17.31 4.13 -13.82
N GLN A 123 -17.79 3.36 -12.86
CA GLN A 123 -19.19 2.88 -12.86
C GLN A 123 -20.19 4.02 -12.62
N GLU A 124 -19.90 4.93 -11.70
CA GLU A 124 -20.73 6.10 -11.45
C GLU A 124 -20.85 6.96 -12.70
N GLN A 125 -19.75 7.15 -13.44
CA GLN A 125 -19.75 7.89 -14.70
C GLN A 125 -20.59 7.21 -15.79
N ILE A 126 -20.48 5.88 -15.98
CA ILE A 126 -21.27 5.11 -16.93
C ILE A 126 -22.76 5.22 -16.59
N LEU A 127 -23.13 5.17 -15.31
CA LEU A 127 -24.51 5.31 -14.85
C LEU A 127 -25.03 6.72 -15.13
N GLU A 128 -24.23 7.74 -14.91
CA GLU A 128 -24.59 9.14 -15.13
C GLU A 128 -24.77 9.44 -16.62
N ASP A 129 -23.86 8.97 -17.48
CA ASP A 129 -23.96 9.06 -18.94
C ASP A 129 -25.20 8.30 -19.45
N GLY A 130 -25.49 7.11 -18.90
CA GLY A 130 -26.69 6.35 -19.20
C GLY A 130 -27.98 7.07 -18.79
N TYR A 131 -27.94 7.71 -17.60
CA TYR A 131 -29.07 8.49 -17.08
C TYR A 131 -29.34 9.74 -17.94
N VAL A 132 -28.27 10.46 -18.29
CA VAL A 132 -28.36 11.62 -19.19
C VAL A 132 -28.93 11.20 -20.57
N TYR A 133 -28.46 10.08 -21.12
CA TYR A 133 -28.95 9.54 -22.40
C TYR A 133 -30.42 9.17 -22.33
N GLU A 134 -30.88 8.50 -21.26
CA GLU A 134 -32.30 8.17 -21.07
C GLU A 134 -33.19 9.41 -20.91
N HIS A 135 -32.73 10.41 -20.16
CA HIS A 135 -33.47 11.67 -20.00
C HIS A 135 -33.51 12.50 -21.26
N VAL A 136 -32.47 12.51 -22.09
CA VAL A 136 -32.47 13.11 -23.42
C VAL A 136 -33.48 12.41 -24.34
N ARG A 137 -33.51 11.08 -24.27
CA ARG A 137 -34.45 10.27 -25.08
C ARG A 137 -35.90 10.47 -24.65
N ARG A 138 -36.20 10.75 -23.40
CA ARG A 138 -37.55 11.02 -22.87
C ARG A 138 -38.00 12.46 -23.03
N GLY A 139 -37.24 13.37 -23.64
CA GLY A 139 -37.66 14.73 -23.98
C GLY A 139 -37.82 15.70 -22.80
N LEU A 140 -37.14 15.46 -21.68
CA LEU A 140 -37.20 16.36 -20.52
C LEU A 140 -36.43 17.67 -20.78
N ALA A 141 -37.03 18.79 -20.32
CA ALA A 141 -36.60 20.14 -20.60
C ALA A 141 -35.17 20.43 -20.05
N LYS A 142 -34.42 21.31 -20.75
CA LYS A 142 -33.05 21.73 -20.46
C LYS A 142 -32.84 22.20 -19.03
N GLU A 143 -33.83 22.81 -18.42
CA GLU A 143 -33.77 23.43 -17.08
C GLU A 143 -33.70 22.41 -15.94
N GLN A 144 -34.34 21.26 -16.08
CA GLN A 144 -34.23 20.15 -15.08
C GLN A 144 -32.91 19.39 -15.16
N ARG A 145 -32.15 19.52 -16.23
CA ARG A 145 -30.80 18.96 -16.39
C ARG A 145 -29.75 19.75 -15.62
N GLU A 146 -29.93 21.06 -15.51
CA GLU A 146 -28.97 21.96 -14.86
C GLU A 146 -29.03 21.88 -13.34
N GLU A 147 -30.19 21.63 -12.75
CA GLU A 147 -30.34 21.47 -11.29
C GLU A 147 -29.66 20.21 -10.76
N PHE A 148 -29.68 19.11 -11.51
CA PHE A 148 -29.00 17.86 -11.13
C PHE A 148 -27.48 17.91 -11.37
N ARG A 149 -27.04 18.70 -12.36
CA ARG A 149 -25.63 18.89 -12.71
C ARG A 149 -24.86 19.73 -11.68
N ASN A 150 -25.56 20.52 -10.89
CA ASN A 150 -25.01 21.54 -9.99
C ASN A 150 -24.79 21.08 -8.54
N SER A 151 -24.60 19.81 -8.29
CA SER A 151 -23.99 19.35 -7.05
C SER A 151 -22.48 19.54 -7.13
N TYR A 152 -21.99 20.64 -6.60
CA TYR A 152 -20.61 21.14 -6.65
C TYR A 152 -19.54 20.11 -6.24
N ALA A 153 -19.87 19.15 -5.41
CA ALA A 153 -18.99 18.07 -4.99
C ALA A 153 -18.85 16.94 -6.04
N THR A 154 -19.88 16.76 -6.88
CA THR A 154 -19.89 15.76 -7.97
C THR A 154 -19.15 16.29 -9.20
N GLU A 155 -19.29 17.60 -9.48
CA GLU A 155 -18.64 18.25 -10.62
C GLU A 155 -17.10 18.23 -10.50
N GLN A 156 -16.53 18.57 -9.36
CA GLN A 156 -15.08 18.55 -9.20
C GLN A 156 -14.50 17.14 -9.31
N LYS A 157 -15.15 16.14 -8.75
CA LYS A 157 -14.70 14.74 -8.89
C LYS A 157 -14.84 14.25 -10.34
N LEU A 158 -15.93 14.59 -11.03
CA LEU A 158 -16.17 14.25 -12.43
C LEU A 158 -15.21 14.94 -13.41
N GLU A 159 -14.85 16.19 -13.18
CA GLU A 159 -13.88 16.90 -14.02
C GLU A 159 -12.47 16.29 -13.89
N ILE A 160 -12.04 15.98 -12.68
CA ILE A 160 -10.76 15.32 -12.43
C ILE A 160 -10.71 13.96 -13.13
N LEU A 161 -11.82 13.24 -13.14
CA LEU A 161 -11.92 11.89 -13.69
C LEU A 161 -12.10 11.86 -15.21
N LYS A 162 -12.89 12.77 -15.79
CA LYS A 162 -12.96 12.98 -17.24
C LYS A 162 -11.58 13.31 -17.81
N TYR A 163 -10.85 14.18 -17.13
CA TYR A 163 -9.50 14.54 -17.51
C TYR A 163 -8.52 13.35 -17.39
N ALA A 164 -8.70 12.51 -16.36
CA ALA A 164 -7.90 11.30 -16.16
C ALA A 164 -8.25 10.19 -17.18
N GLN A 165 -9.53 9.98 -17.53
CA GLN A 165 -9.95 8.96 -18.50
C GLN A 165 -9.58 9.31 -19.95
N GLU A 166 -9.67 10.57 -20.34
CA GLU A 166 -9.33 11.02 -21.70
C GLU A 166 -7.81 11.02 -21.96
N LYS A 167 -6.99 11.10 -20.91
CA LYS A 167 -5.57 11.39 -21.04
C LYS A 167 -4.63 10.34 -20.44
N TYR A 168 -5.09 9.49 -19.52
CA TYR A 168 -4.19 8.62 -18.75
C TYR A 168 -4.57 7.15 -18.78
N SER A 169 -3.56 6.29 -18.90
CA SER A 169 -3.70 4.86 -18.68
C SER A 169 -4.05 4.57 -17.20
N ASN A 170 -4.62 3.40 -16.89
CA ASN A 170 -4.92 3.00 -15.50
C ASN A 170 -3.73 3.19 -14.55
N GLY A 171 -2.50 3.01 -15.04
CA GLY A 171 -1.28 3.21 -14.25
C GLY A 171 -1.00 4.66 -13.88
N GLU A 172 -1.27 5.63 -14.77
CA GLU A 172 -1.12 7.06 -14.47
C GLU A 172 -2.17 7.55 -13.50
N THR A 173 -3.41 7.07 -13.64
CA THR A 173 -4.49 7.35 -12.69
C THR A 173 -4.17 6.81 -11.30
N THR A 174 -3.58 5.60 -11.20
CA THR A 174 -3.12 5.02 -9.92
C THR A 174 -2.04 5.89 -9.27
N LEU A 175 -1.06 6.38 -10.06
CA LEU A 175 -0.04 7.30 -9.55
C LEU A 175 -0.64 8.60 -9.02
N GLN A 176 -1.58 9.19 -9.76
CA GLN A 176 -2.25 10.41 -9.34
C GLN A 176 -3.03 10.22 -8.03
N MET A 177 -3.78 9.13 -7.89
CA MET A 177 -4.50 8.83 -6.66
C MET A 177 -3.57 8.59 -5.47
N LEU A 178 -2.44 7.89 -5.69
CA LEU A 178 -1.42 7.75 -4.65
C LEU A 178 -0.89 9.12 -4.22
N ASP A 179 -0.72 10.05 -5.17
CA ASP A 179 -0.29 11.41 -4.89
C ASP A 179 -1.28 12.17 -4.02
N ASP A 180 -2.58 12.04 -4.32
CA ASP A 180 -3.65 12.71 -3.57
C ASP A 180 -3.79 12.19 -2.13
N TYR A 181 -3.32 10.96 -1.87
CA TYR A 181 -3.34 10.36 -0.53
C TYR A 181 -2.08 10.63 0.31
N MET A 182 -1.01 11.16 -0.30
CA MET A 182 0.28 11.32 0.38
C MET A 182 0.61 12.79 0.65
N GLU A 183 0.66 13.13 1.94
CA GLU A 183 1.05 14.45 2.45
C GLU A 183 2.45 14.41 3.09
N PRO A 184 3.15 15.55 3.23
CA PRO A 184 4.40 15.63 4.01
C PRO A 184 4.21 15.24 5.49
N ASP A 185 5.32 14.91 6.15
CA ASP A 185 5.40 14.67 7.60
C ASP A 185 4.46 13.55 8.09
N ALA A 186 4.42 12.42 7.39
CA ALA A 186 3.52 11.30 7.72
C ALA A 186 4.20 9.93 7.58
N LEU A 187 3.59 8.92 8.24
CA LEU A 187 3.93 7.50 8.10
C LEU A 187 2.95 6.82 7.14
N TYR A 188 3.49 6.17 6.13
CA TYR A 188 2.71 5.41 5.16
C TYR A 188 3.06 3.93 5.20
N LEU A 189 2.03 3.10 5.34
CA LEU A 189 2.10 1.67 5.06
C LEU A 189 1.54 1.46 3.66
N LEU A 190 2.34 0.95 2.71
CA LEU A 190 1.93 0.73 1.32
C LEU A 190 1.94 -0.76 1.01
N ASP A 191 0.80 -1.30 0.59
CA ASP A 191 0.68 -2.71 0.25
C ASP A 191 0.60 -2.90 -1.27
N GLU A 192 1.68 -3.44 -1.83
CA GLU A 192 1.88 -3.70 -3.25
C GLU A 192 1.54 -2.50 -4.16
N PRO A 193 2.11 -1.30 -3.89
CA PRO A 193 1.75 -0.08 -4.60
C PRO A 193 2.07 -0.12 -6.10
N GLU A 194 2.83 -1.11 -6.54
CA GLU A 194 3.17 -1.36 -7.94
C GLU A 194 2.07 -2.02 -8.77
N VAL A 195 1.02 -2.53 -8.16
CA VAL A 195 -0.05 -3.22 -8.89
C VAL A 195 -0.70 -2.28 -9.92
N SER A 196 -0.85 -2.77 -11.14
CA SER A 196 -1.32 -2.02 -12.32
C SER A 196 -0.38 -0.94 -12.86
N LEU A 197 0.85 -0.81 -12.34
CA LEU A 197 1.86 0.08 -12.87
C LEU A 197 2.79 -0.60 -13.87
N SER A 198 3.10 0.09 -14.96
CA SER A 198 4.18 -0.34 -15.87
C SER A 198 5.54 -0.28 -15.16
N PRO A 199 6.56 -1.01 -15.61
CA PRO A 199 7.90 -0.95 -15.03
C PRO A 199 8.48 0.46 -14.90
N GLU A 200 8.23 1.31 -15.90
CA GLU A 200 8.62 2.72 -15.88
C GLU A 200 7.90 3.48 -14.75
N ASN A 201 6.59 3.29 -14.60
CA ASN A 201 5.80 3.96 -13.56
C ASN A 201 6.15 3.44 -12.17
N GLN A 202 6.52 2.17 -12.02
CA GLN A 202 7.04 1.61 -10.77
C GLN A 202 8.36 2.30 -10.35
N THR A 203 9.26 2.54 -11.31
CA THR A 203 10.51 3.28 -11.08
C THR A 203 10.23 4.73 -10.67
N LYS A 204 9.34 5.43 -11.39
CA LYS A 204 8.93 6.81 -11.06
C LYS A 204 8.32 6.90 -9.65
N LEU A 205 7.46 5.94 -9.28
CA LEU A 205 6.90 5.86 -7.93
C LEU A 205 8.01 5.72 -6.89
N ALA A 206 8.93 4.77 -7.07
CA ALA A 206 10.02 4.52 -6.14
C ALA A 206 10.93 5.75 -5.97
N GLU A 207 11.27 6.45 -7.06
CA GLU A 207 12.03 7.71 -7.01
C GLU A 207 11.27 8.80 -6.24
N LYS A 208 9.96 8.89 -6.42
CA LYS A 208 9.12 9.82 -5.69
C LYS A 208 9.12 9.50 -4.19
N LEU A 209 8.92 8.25 -3.79
CA LEU A 209 8.96 7.82 -2.39
C LEU A 209 10.33 8.13 -1.75
N ASN A 210 11.44 7.91 -2.48
CA ASN A 210 12.78 8.31 -2.02
C ASN A 210 12.86 9.82 -1.75
N ARG A 211 12.32 10.66 -2.65
CA ARG A 211 12.30 12.13 -2.46
C ARG A 211 11.45 12.54 -1.27
N MET A 212 10.26 11.95 -1.11
CA MET A 212 9.38 12.24 0.02
C MET A 212 10.01 11.84 1.36
N ALA A 213 10.64 10.67 1.42
CA ALA A 213 11.34 10.25 2.63
C ALA A 213 12.52 11.14 2.98
N ARG A 214 13.25 11.65 1.97
CA ARG A 214 14.44 12.48 2.16
C ARG A 214 14.12 13.95 2.46
N PHE A 215 13.12 14.53 1.82
CA PHE A 215 12.89 15.97 1.81
C PHE A 215 11.57 16.42 2.43
N LEU A 216 10.58 15.52 2.52
CA LEU A 216 9.24 15.83 3.00
C LEU A 216 8.92 15.16 4.34
N GLY A 217 9.92 14.68 5.07
CA GLY A 217 9.72 14.09 6.39
C GLY A 217 8.90 12.80 6.42
N CYS A 218 8.60 12.18 5.29
CA CYS A 218 7.79 10.96 5.23
C CYS A 218 8.58 9.73 5.67
N GLN A 219 7.88 8.75 6.26
CA GLN A 219 8.39 7.40 6.49
C GLN A 219 7.50 6.41 5.75
N PHE A 220 8.13 5.40 5.11
CA PHE A 220 7.43 4.38 4.34
C PHE A 220 7.77 2.99 4.84
N ILE A 221 6.74 2.15 5.01
CA ILE A 221 6.86 0.70 5.19
C ILE A 221 6.07 0.06 4.07
N ILE A 222 6.75 -0.63 3.16
CA ILE A 222 6.20 -1.02 1.86
C ILE A 222 6.27 -2.53 1.72
N SER A 223 5.16 -3.18 1.35
CA SER A 223 5.22 -4.52 0.81
C SER A 223 5.40 -4.44 -0.70
N THR A 224 6.36 -5.16 -1.25
CA THR A 224 6.55 -5.26 -2.70
C THR A 224 7.35 -6.50 -3.07
N HIS A 225 7.10 -7.01 -4.26
CA HIS A 225 7.93 -8.03 -4.91
C HIS A 225 8.45 -7.56 -6.28
N SER A 226 8.22 -6.29 -6.64
CA SER A 226 8.68 -5.70 -7.89
C SER A 226 10.20 -5.50 -7.91
N PRO A 227 10.93 -6.07 -8.87
CA PRO A 227 12.37 -5.84 -9.01
C PRO A 227 12.69 -4.37 -9.31
N PHE A 228 11.79 -3.64 -9.95
CA PHE A 228 11.95 -2.22 -10.27
C PHE A 228 11.83 -1.34 -9.04
N MET A 229 10.84 -1.62 -8.17
CA MET A 229 10.72 -0.97 -6.88
C MET A 229 11.93 -1.28 -5.98
N LEU A 230 12.26 -2.57 -5.83
CA LEU A 230 13.37 -3.04 -4.99
C LEU A 230 14.72 -2.46 -5.39
N GLY A 231 14.99 -2.35 -6.71
CA GLY A 231 16.25 -1.81 -7.22
C GLY A 231 16.36 -0.29 -7.17
N THR A 232 15.21 0.42 -7.06
CA THR A 232 15.17 1.90 -7.08
C THR A 232 15.05 2.49 -5.68
N LEU A 233 14.31 1.83 -4.77
CA LEU A 233 14.13 2.29 -3.39
C LEU A 233 15.44 2.27 -2.59
N GLN A 234 15.73 3.37 -1.88
CA GLN A 234 16.82 3.42 -0.90
C GLN A 234 16.32 2.87 0.44
N ALA A 235 16.07 1.59 0.51
CA ALA A 235 15.34 0.96 1.57
C ALA A 235 16.13 -0.09 2.34
N LYS A 236 15.75 -0.28 3.61
CA LYS A 236 16.08 -1.48 4.37
C LYS A 236 15.09 -2.58 3.99
N ILE A 237 15.56 -3.72 3.49
CA ILE A 237 14.72 -4.79 2.97
C ILE A 237 14.75 -5.99 3.92
N TYR A 238 13.59 -6.37 4.45
CA TYR A 238 13.38 -7.59 5.21
C TYR A 238 12.89 -8.71 4.28
N ASN A 239 13.58 -9.85 4.32
CA ASN A 239 13.14 -11.06 3.63
C ASN A 239 12.21 -11.87 4.54
N LEU A 240 10.91 -11.84 4.24
CA LEU A 240 9.89 -12.57 5.00
C LEU A 240 9.84 -14.07 4.68
N ASP A 241 10.51 -14.53 3.63
CA ASP A 241 10.61 -15.96 3.34
C ASP A 241 11.61 -16.64 4.29
N SER A 242 12.50 -15.88 4.92
CA SER A 242 13.38 -16.34 5.99
C SER A 242 12.64 -16.45 7.32
N ARG A 243 13.05 -17.41 8.17
CA ARG A 243 12.56 -17.55 9.54
C ARG A 243 13.03 -16.40 10.45
N GLU A 244 14.20 -15.84 10.17
CA GLU A 244 14.87 -14.86 11.01
C GLU A 244 14.58 -13.41 10.60
N LEU A 245 13.68 -13.19 9.62
CA LEU A 245 13.38 -11.85 9.09
C LEU A 245 14.67 -11.08 8.73
N GLU A 246 15.54 -11.72 7.97
CA GLU A 246 16.86 -11.19 7.62
C GLU A 246 16.77 -9.90 6.81
N VAL A 247 17.70 -8.99 7.07
CA VAL A 247 17.91 -7.81 6.23
C VAL A 247 18.87 -8.19 5.12
N VAL A 248 18.43 -8.03 3.88
CA VAL A 248 19.17 -8.49 2.69
C VAL A 248 19.32 -7.39 1.65
N GLY A 249 20.32 -7.51 0.80
CA GLY A 249 20.45 -6.70 -0.41
C GLY A 249 19.40 -7.08 -1.46
N TRP A 250 18.88 -6.11 -2.22
CA TRP A 250 17.86 -6.39 -3.25
C TRP A 250 18.34 -7.39 -4.31
N THR A 251 19.66 -7.41 -4.62
CA THR A 251 20.26 -8.32 -5.58
C THR A 251 20.36 -9.77 -5.09
N GLU A 252 20.16 -10.01 -3.79
CA GLU A 252 20.19 -11.35 -3.19
C GLU A 252 18.83 -12.03 -3.23
N LEU A 253 17.77 -11.26 -3.48
CA LEU A 253 16.39 -11.73 -3.48
C LEU A 253 16.15 -12.72 -4.64
N LYS A 254 15.51 -13.83 -4.32
CA LYS A 254 15.26 -14.94 -5.24
C LYS A 254 14.55 -14.49 -6.53
N ASN A 255 13.52 -13.67 -6.41
CA ASN A 255 12.76 -13.13 -7.55
C ASN A 255 13.65 -12.27 -8.45
N VAL A 256 14.41 -11.33 -7.87
CA VAL A 256 15.32 -10.45 -8.61
C VAL A 256 16.39 -11.26 -9.35
N ARG A 257 17.00 -12.25 -8.69
CA ARG A 257 17.98 -13.14 -9.31
C ARG A 257 17.38 -13.97 -10.44
N TYR A 258 16.13 -14.38 -10.31
CA TYR A 258 15.43 -15.09 -11.38
C TYR A 258 15.25 -14.19 -12.62
N PHE A 259 14.79 -12.93 -12.44
CA PHE A 259 14.70 -11.98 -13.56
C PHE A 259 16.05 -11.73 -14.22
N PHE A 260 17.09 -11.50 -13.43
CA PHE A 260 18.44 -11.30 -13.96
C PHE A 260 18.90 -12.51 -14.79
N ALA A 261 18.79 -13.71 -14.26
CA ALA A 261 19.17 -14.94 -14.96
C ALA A 261 18.35 -15.16 -16.25
N PHE A 262 17.05 -14.85 -16.23
CA PHE A 262 16.20 -14.93 -17.40
C PHE A 262 16.67 -14.00 -18.52
N PHE A 263 16.92 -12.73 -18.23
CA PHE A 263 17.40 -11.77 -19.23
C PHE A 263 18.81 -12.07 -19.72
N GLU A 264 19.70 -12.50 -18.84
CA GLU A 264 21.06 -12.95 -19.26
C GLU A 264 20.99 -14.13 -20.22
N LYS A 265 20.14 -15.11 -19.96
CA LYS A 265 19.95 -16.27 -20.86
C LYS A 265 19.47 -15.85 -22.25
N HIS A 266 18.67 -14.80 -22.35
CA HIS A 266 18.08 -14.30 -23.59
C HIS A 266 18.80 -13.08 -24.17
N ARG A 267 19.94 -12.70 -23.62
CA ARG A 267 20.70 -11.51 -23.98
C ARG A 267 20.94 -11.34 -25.49
N GLY A 268 21.25 -12.46 -26.19
CA GLY A 268 21.49 -12.44 -27.62
C GLY A 268 20.35 -11.88 -28.45
N LEU A 269 19.09 -12.16 -28.03
CA LEU A 269 17.90 -11.64 -28.71
C LEU A 269 17.75 -10.10 -28.65
N PHE A 270 18.41 -9.44 -27.70
CA PHE A 270 18.38 -7.99 -27.53
C PHE A 270 19.55 -7.27 -28.21
N MET A 271 20.59 -8.01 -28.62
CA MET A 271 21.78 -7.43 -29.24
C MET A 271 21.76 -7.48 -30.78
N ASP A 272 20.85 -8.28 -31.34
CA ASP A 272 20.70 -8.46 -32.79
C ASP A 272 19.65 -7.47 -33.40
N SER A 273 19.21 -6.45 -32.65
CA SER A 273 18.22 -5.42 -33.07
C SER A 273 18.90 -4.05 -33.25
#